data_35f2de6166072f92883e10aa2030b8eb
#
_entry.id   35f2de6166072f92883e10aa2030b8eb
#
_cell.length_a   1.000
_cell.length_b   1.000
_cell.length_c   1.000
_cell.angle_alpha   90.00
_cell.angle_beta   90.00
_cell.angle_gamma   90.00
#
_symmetry.space_group_name_H-M   'P 1'
#
loop_
_entity.id
_entity.type
_entity.pdbx_description
1 polymer ?
#
loop_
_entity_poly.entity_id
_entity_poly.type
_entity_poly.pdbx_seq_one_letter_code
_entity_poly.pdbx_strand_id
1 'polypeptide(L)'
;MKEPKVTLKLAKEHGLLKEEYEKIKKILGRNPTYTELGIYSVMWSEHCSYKNSIAQVKTFPREGKNLLAKAGEENAGAVDIGDGLAVVFKIESHNHPSAVEPYQGAATGVGGILRDIFCMGARPIASLDSLRFGELSNSRVRYLFDGVIRGVGDYGNCFGVPTVAGEIYFDESYTGNPLVNCMAVGIVKPKEMASAKAYGAGNPVLLVGASTGRDGIHGVTFASEEISEKSQKKRPSVQIGDPFMEKLLLEASLEIIKAGLLVGIQDLGGAGLSCATSETSARGKSGMEIDVSLAPLREKGMIPYEIMISESQERMLVIAKKGKEKEVQKIFSKWGLNSSLIGYVTDDKMLRVKNKGKVVAEIPADSLVLGGGAPVYIREKKKPNYLSGTAKLDLSRIKIPADLNEVLLKLISSPNIASKRWVYEQYDTMVRTGTAVGPGSDAAVIRLRKTNKALAMTTDCNGRYCYLDPRMGGRIAVAEAARNLVCSGALPLAITNCLNFGNPXXXNALPECPNPAEF
;
A
#
# COMPACT_ATOMS: atom_id res chain seq x y z
N MET A 1 3.56 -31.26 -12.40
CA MET A 1 3.92 -30.71 -13.71
C MET A 1 5.39 -30.31 -13.70
N LYS A 2 6.08 -30.49 -14.85
CA LYS A 2 7.49 -30.07 -14.98
C LYS A 2 7.51 -28.55 -15.19
N GLU A 3 8.27 -27.84 -14.37
CA GLU A 3 8.38 -26.37 -14.47
C GLU A 3 8.97 -25.98 -15.84
N PRO A 4 8.50 -24.86 -16.44
CA PRO A 4 9.04 -24.44 -17.73
C PRO A 4 10.50 -24.01 -17.61
N LYS A 5 11.27 -24.24 -18.68
CA LYS A 5 12.65 -23.75 -18.73
C LYS A 5 12.65 -22.24 -18.90
N VAL A 6 13.38 -21.55 -18.03
CA VAL A 6 13.44 -20.08 -18.06
C VAL A 6 14.28 -19.61 -19.24
N THR A 7 13.71 -18.71 -20.03
CA THR A 7 14.33 -18.11 -21.21
C THR A 7 14.12 -16.59 -21.15
N LEU A 8 14.86 -15.85 -21.98
CA LEU A 8 14.65 -14.39 -22.10
C LEU A 8 13.22 -14.06 -22.54
N LYS A 9 12.61 -14.89 -23.40
CA LYS A 9 11.22 -14.69 -23.82
C LYS A 9 10.29 -14.76 -22.60
N LEU A 10 10.43 -15.82 -21.80
CA LEU A 10 9.62 -16.00 -20.59
C LEU A 10 9.85 -14.86 -19.58
N ALA A 11 11.11 -14.42 -19.42
CA ALA A 11 11.42 -13.29 -18.53
C ALA A 11 10.70 -12.01 -18.97
N LYS A 12 10.66 -11.74 -20.28
CA LYS A 12 9.91 -10.58 -20.81
C LYS A 12 8.41 -10.72 -20.59
N GLU A 13 7.87 -11.92 -20.72
CA GLU A 13 6.45 -12.19 -20.43
C GLU A 13 6.11 -11.95 -18.95
N HIS A 14 7.13 -12.01 -18.07
CA HIS A 14 7.02 -11.69 -16.64
C HIS A 14 7.35 -10.23 -16.32
N GLY A 15 7.46 -9.34 -17.33
CA GLY A 15 7.68 -7.91 -17.14
C GLY A 15 9.13 -7.49 -16.91
N LEU A 16 10.08 -8.42 -17.04
CA LEU A 16 11.51 -8.10 -16.86
C LEU A 16 12.15 -7.64 -18.17
N LEU A 17 13.00 -6.63 -18.08
CA LEU A 17 13.79 -6.15 -19.23
C LEU A 17 14.94 -7.13 -19.51
N LYS A 18 15.49 -7.07 -20.74
CA LYS A 18 16.65 -7.91 -21.11
C LYS A 18 17.81 -7.72 -20.14
N GLU A 19 18.14 -6.46 -19.85
CA GLU A 19 19.24 -6.13 -18.94
C GLU A 19 18.98 -6.60 -17.52
N GLU A 20 17.72 -6.59 -17.07
CA GLU A 20 17.35 -7.11 -15.77
C GLU A 20 17.54 -8.63 -15.73
N TYR A 21 17.12 -9.34 -16.77
CA TYR A 21 17.32 -10.79 -16.87
C TYR A 21 18.81 -11.16 -16.84
N GLU A 22 19.65 -10.43 -17.59
CA GLU A 22 21.09 -10.68 -17.59
C GLU A 22 21.71 -10.36 -16.21
N LYS A 23 21.24 -9.31 -15.53
CA LYS A 23 21.64 -8.98 -14.16
C LYS A 23 21.30 -10.12 -13.19
N ILE A 24 20.10 -10.70 -13.31
CA ILE A 24 19.66 -11.86 -12.48
C ILE A 24 20.62 -13.04 -12.68
N LYS A 25 20.94 -13.38 -13.93
CA LYS A 25 21.87 -14.48 -14.23
C LYS A 25 23.27 -14.21 -13.62
N LYS A 26 23.72 -12.95 -13.66
CA LYS A 26 25.01 -12.57 -13.08
C LYS A 26 25.00 -12.72 -11.54
N ILE A 27 23.91 -12.30 -10.90
CA ILE A 27 23.73 -12.42 -9.43
C ILE A 27 23.74 -13.89 -9.00
N LEU A 28 22.99 -14.73 -9.74
CA LEU A 28 22.84 -16.15 -9.39
C LEU A 28 24.02 -17.02 -9.88
N GLY A 29 24.83 -16.54 -10.82
CA GLY A 29 25.89 -17.33 -11.44
C GLY A 29 25.36 -18.43 -12.39
N ARG A 30 24.05 -18.44 -12.65
CA ARG A 30 23.36 -19.45 -13.48
C ARG A 30 22.02 -18.91 -13.96
N ASN A 31 21.35 -19.67 -14.80
CA ASN A 31 19.97 -19.34 -15.18
C ASN A 31 19.06 -19.50 -13.94
N PRO A 32 18.11 -18.59 -13.74
CA PRO A 32 17.16 -18.76 -12.63
C PRO A 32 16.22 -19.96 -12.83
N THR A 33 15.75 -20.53 -11.74
CA THR A 33 14.63 -21.48 -11.76
C THR A 33 13.34 -20.72 -12.05
N TYR A 34 12.24 -21.45 -12.32
CA TYR A 34 10.94 -20.81 -12.57
C TYR A 34 10.44 -20.05 -11.32
N THR A 35 10.64 -20.63 -10.15
CA THR A 35 10.30 -19.98 -8.88
C THR A 35 11.13 -18.70 -8.67
N GLU A 36 12.44 -18.75 -8.94
CA GLU A 36 13.31 -17.55 -8.84
C GLU A 36 12.90 -16.46 -9.82
N LEU A 37 12.54 -16.85 -11.06
CA LEU A 37 12.05 -15.88 -12.04
C LEU A 37 10.80 -15.16 -11.52
N GLY A 38 9.85 -15.92 -10.93
CA GLY A 38 8.64 -15.34 -10.34
C GLY A 38 8.98 -14.34 -9.24
N ILE A 39 9.83 -14.74 -8.29
CA ILE A 39 10.24 -13.89 -7.18
C ILE A 39 10.87 -12.58 -7.70
N TYR A 40 11.86 -12.67 -8.61
CA TYR A 40 12.49 -11.49 -9.18
C TYR A 40 11.49 -10.61 -9.94
N SER A 41 10.57 -11.22 -10.70
CA SER A 41 9.63 -10.47 -11.54
C SER A 41 8.71 -9.57 -10.69
N VAL A 42 8.21 -10.07 -9.56
CA VAL A 42 7.36 -9.28 -8.68
C VAL A 42 8.17 -8.29 -7.87
N MET A 43 9.33 -8.69 -7.31
CA MET A 43 10.16 -7.81 -6.49
C MET A 43 10.80 -6.67 -7.30
N TRP A 44 11.11 -6.90 -8.60
CA TRP A 44 11.69 -5.88 -9.49
C TRP A 44 10.63 -5.19 -10.36
N SER A 45 9.33 -5.40 -10.08
CA SER A 45 8.26 -4.62 -10.73
C SER A 45 8.37 -3.15 -10.29
N GLU A 46 7.79 -2.22 -11.04
CA GLU A 46 7.74 -0.80 -10.63
C GLU A 46 7.01 -0.65 -9.30
N HIS A 47 5.96 -1.44 -9.10
CA HIS A 47 5.13 -1.37 -7.89
C HIS A 47 5.93 -1.68 -6.61
N CYS A 48 6.78 -2.72 -6.62
CA CYS A 48 7.56 -3.12 -5.44
C CYS A 48 8.88 -2.37 -5.32
N SER A 49 9.58 -2.13 -6.45
CA SER A 49 10.94 -1.58 -6.41
C SER A 49 11.02 -0.09 -6.64
N TYR A 50 9.92 0.54 -7.11
CA TYR A 50 9.95 1.97 -7.48
C TYR A 50 11.15 2.29 -8.38
N LYS A 51 11.56 1.34 -9.22
CA LYS A 51 12.85 1.40 -9.94
C LYS A 51 13.03 2.62 -10.84
N ASN A 52 11.92 3.21 -11.31
CA ASN A 52 11.96 4.39 -12.16
C ASN A 52 11.77 5.71 -11.38
N SER A 53 11.30 5.67 -10.14
CA SER A 53 10.95 6.87 -9.36
C SER A 53 11.74 7.02 -8.06
N ILE A 54 12.29 5.94 -7.51
CA ILE A 54 12.92 5.94 -6.18
C ILE A 54 14.08 6.95 -6.06
N ALA A 55 14.81 7.19 -7.15
CA ALA A 55 15.91 8.16 -7.14
C ALA A 55 15.37 9.56 -6.81
N GLN A 56 14.17 9.90 -7.29
CA GLN A 56 13.50 11.17 -6.99
C GLN A 56 12.87 11.16 -5.61
N VAL A 57 12.15 10.09 -5.25
CA VAL A 57 11.49 9.96 -3.94
C VAL A 57 12.50 10.09 -2.80
N LYS A 58 13.71 9.58 -2.97
CA LYS A 58 14.77 9.68 -1.94
C LYS A 58 15.25 11.12 -1.70
N THR A 59 14.91 12.08 -2.55
CA THR A 59 15.28 13.50 -2.34
C THR A 59 14.30 14.21 -1.39
N PHE A 60 13.15 13.61 -1.08
CA PHE A 60 12.16 14.22 -0.19
C PHE A 60 12.68 14.23 1.26
N PRO A 61 12.29 15.22 2.07
CA PRO A 61 12.65 15.23 3.48
C PRO A 61 12.16 13.97 4.19
N ARG A 62 13.03 13.35 4.96
CA ARG A 62 12.72 12.10 5.67
C ARG A 62 13.14 12.17 7.14
N GLU A 63 13.41 13.38 7.63
CA GLU A 63 13.86 13.59 9.00
C GLU A 63 12.97 14.64 9.67
N GLY A 64 12.79 14.49 10.95
CA GLY A 64 12.01 15.41 11.75
C GLY A 64 12.13 15.05 13.23
N LYS A 65 11.99 16.07 14.07
CA LYS A 65 12.16 15.94 15.52
C LYS A 65 11.30 14.83 16.14
N ASN A 66 10.09 14.67 15.62
CA ASN A 66 9.12 13.74 16.23
C ASN A 66 9.05 12.39 15.50
N LEU A 67 9.85 12.18 14.42
CA LEU A 67 9.81 10.92 13.67
C LEU A 67 10.48 9.79 14.46
N LEU A 68 9.77 8.68 14.61
CA LEU A 68 10.25 7.44 15.25
C LEU A 68 10.61 6.39 14.21
N ALA A 69 10.00 6.43 13.04
CA ALA A 69 10.33 5.58 11.90
C ALA A 69 10.35 6.45 10.65
N LYS A 70 11.51 6.51 10.00
CA LYS A 70 11.68 7.30 8.77
C LYS A 70 11.06 6.59 7.57
N ALA A 71 10.75 7.33 6.54
CA ALA A 71 10.19 6.77 5.30
C ALA A 71 11.09 5.64 4.76
N GLY A 72 10.51 4.46 4.58
CA GLY A 72 11.18 3.27 4.04
C GLY A 72 11.90 2.40 5.07
N GLU A 73 11.91 2.78 6.35
CA GLU A 73 12.54 1.94 7.40
C GLU A 73 11.61 0.82 7.86
N GLU A 74 10.33 1.11 7.98
CA GLU A 74 9.31 0.17 8.44
C GLU A 74 8.11 0.21 7.48
N ASN A 75 7.06 -0.51 7.79
CA ASN A 75 5.88 -0.62 6.92
C ASN A 75 5.06 0.66 6.86
N ALA A 76 5.13 1.50 7.90
CA ALA A 76 4.43 2.80 7.94
C ALA A 76 5.29 3.83 8.66
N GLY A 77 4.95 5.10 8.52
CA GLY A 77 5.58 6.18 9.29
C GLY A 77 5.10 6.18 10.73
N ALA A 78 5.98 6.55 11.67
CA ALA A 78 5.63 6.64 13.08
C ALA A 78 6.11 7.98 13.65
N VAL A 79 5.23 8.64 14.41
CA VAL A 79 5.46 10.01 14.92
C VAL A 79 5.13 10.06 16.41
N ASP A 80 6.08 10.54 17.20
CA ASP A 80 5.87 10.77 18.63
C ASP A 80 4.91 11.94 18.84
N ILE A 81 3.83 11.71 19.58
CA ILE A 81 2.86 12.75 19.92
C ILE A 81 2.91 13.14 21.39
N GLY A 82 3.93 12.69 22.11
CA GLY A 82 4.10 12.96 23.55
C GLY A 82 3.28 11.99 24.42
N ASP A 83 3.46 12.12 25.73
CA ASP A 83 2.77 11.30 26.75
C ASP A 83 2.97 9.79 26.56
N GLY A 84 4.09 9.39 25.94
CA GLY A 84 4.42 7.99 25.71
C GLY A 84 3.55 7.34 24.64
N LEU A 85 3.04 8.14 23.70
CA LEU A 85 2.21 7.67 22.58
C LEU A 85 2.83 8.05 21.24
N ALA A 86 2.63 7.20 20.26
CA ALA A 86 3.01 7.44 18.87
C ALA A 86 1.82 7.17 17.95
N VAL A 87 1.73 7.95 16.89
CA VAL A 87 0.80 7.73 15.77
C VAL A 87 1.58 6.99 14.70
N VAL A 88 1.00 5.90 14.19
CA VAL A 88 1.49 5.18 13.01
C VAL A 88 0.49 5.41 11.90
N PHE A 89 0.94 5.88 10.73
CA PHE A 89 0.02 6.13 9.62
C PHE A 89 0.69 5.97 8.26
N LYS A 90 -0.13 5.63 7.28
CA LYS A 90 0.31 5.39 5.91
C LYS A 90 -0.89 5.58 4.97
N ILE A 91 -0.62 5.98 3.73
CA ILE A 91 -1.61 6.04 2.65
C ILE A 91 -1.06 5.25 1.47
N GLU A 92 -1.88 4.44 0.84
CA GLU A 92 -1.52 3.69 -0.37
C GLU A 92 -2.65 3.70 -1.39
N SER A 93 -2.27 3.50 -2.65
CA SER A 93 -3.21 3.39 -3.76
C SER A 93 -3.51 1.93 -4.10
N HIS A 94 -4.76 1.66 -4.47
CA HIS A 94 -5.19 0.36 -4.97
C HIS A 94 -6.00 0.54 -6.26
N ASN A 95 -5.42 1.29 -7.21
CA ASN A 95 -6.10 1.82 -8.40
C ASN A 95 -6.44 0.73 -9.42
N HIS A 96 -5.44 -0.03 -9.89
CA HIS A 96 -5.62 -1.03 -10.94
C HIS A 96 -6.60 -2.14 -10.55
N PRO A 97 -6.50 -2.73 -9.36
CA PRO A 97 -7.51 -3.71 -8.94
C PRO A 97 -8.92 -3.12 -8.92
N SER A 98 -9.06 -1.87 -8.46
CA SER A 98 -10.37 -1.18 -8.39
C SER A 98 -10.93 -0.84 -9.78
N ALA A 99 -10.08 -0.61 -10.78
CA ALA A 99 -10.52 -0.36 -12.16
C ALA A 99 -11.15 -1.61 -12.79
N VAL A 100 -10.76 -2.80 -12.33
CA VAL A 100 -11.21 -4.09 -12.87
C VAL A 100 -12.35 -4.67 -12.02
N GLU A 101 -12.17 -4.72 -10.71
CA GLU A 101 -13.13 -5.25 -9.75
C GLU A 101 -13.27 -4.24 -8.60
N PRO A 102 -14.12 -3.22 -8.74
CA PRO A 102 -14.11 -2.08 -7.84
C PRO A 102 -14.39 -2.41 -6.38
N TYR A 103 -15.30 -3.35 -6.11
CA TYR A 103 -15.62 -3.73 -4.74
C TYR A 103 -14.42 -4.40 -4.06
N GLN A 104 -13.90 -5.47 -4.66
CA GLN A 104 -12.77 -6.20 -4.06
C GLN A 104 -11.47 -5.40 -4.10
N GLY A 105 -11.24 -4.63 -5.17
CA GLY A 105 -10.07 -3.76 -5.27
C GLY A 105 -10.02 -2.73 -4.15
N ALA A 106 -11.15 -2.08 -3.87
CA ALA A 106 -11.22 -1.08 -2.79
C ALA A 106 -11.16 -1.75 -1.40
N ALA A 107 -11.88 -2.85 -1.23
CA ALA A 107 -11.89 -3.60 0.04
C ALA A 107 -10.47 -4.03 0.44
N THR A 108 -9.73 -4.63 -0.50
CA THR A 108 -8.36 -5.09 -0.22
C THR A 108 -7.38 -3.92 -0.08
N GLY A 109 -7.68 -2.77 -0.67
CA GLY A 109 -6.91 -1.54 -0.42
C GLY A 109 -7.02 -1.10 1.03
N VAL A 110 -8.24 -1.15 1.60
CA VAL A 110 -8.44 -0.86 3.03
C VAL A 110 -7.72 -1.90 3.90
N GLY A 111 -7.88 -3.19 3.58
CA GLY A 111 -7.24 -4.27 4.34
C GLY A 111 -5.72 -4.16 4.36
N GLY A 112 -5.11 -3.97 3.20
CA GLY A 112 -3.65 -3.86 3.11
C GLY A 112 -3.09 -2.71 3.95
N ILE A 113 -3.73 -1.53 3.88
CA ILE A 113 -3.23 -0.39 4.63
C ILE A 113 -3.43 -0.58 6.16
N LEU A 114 -4.49 -1.27 6.57
CA LEU A 114 -4.70 -1.58 7.98
C LEU A 114 -3.63 -2.54 8.51
N ARG A 115 -3.24 -3.55 7.69
CA ARG A 115 -2.18 -4.51 8.05
C ARG A 115 -0.84 -3.82 8.27
N ASP A 116 -0.48 -2.84 7.42
CA ASP A 116 0.74 -2.05 7.60
C ASP A 116 0.79 -1.36 8.96
N ILE A 117 -0.37 -0.90 9.44
CA ILE A 117 -0.46 -0.20 10.72
C ILE A 117 -0.29 -1.20 11.89
N PHE A 118 -1.06 -2.31 11.87
CA PHE A 118 -1.01 -3.18 13.04
C PHE A 118 0.21 -4.11 13.06
N CYS A 119 0.89 -4.34 11.93
CA CYS A 119 2.16 -5.06 11.95
C CYS A 119 3.25 -4.27 12.71
N MET A 120 3.09 -2.94 12.83
CA MET A 120 3.97 -2.12 13.65
C MET A 120 3.54 -2.06 15.13
N GLY A 121 2.54 -2.87 15.52
CA GLY A 121 2.04 -2.89 16.90
C GLY A 121 1.00 -1.82 17.19
N ALA A 122 0.63 -1.00 16.20
CA ALA A 122 -0.32 0.08 16.39
C ALA A 122 -1.75 -0.42 16.17
N ARG A 123 -2.66 -0.05 17.07
CA ARG A 123 -4.09 -0.37 16.89
C ARG A 123 -4.71 0.68 15.97
N PRO A 124 -5.28 0.29 14.82
CA PRO A 124 -5.99 1.23 13.95
C PRO A 124 -7.13 1.91 14.69
N ILE A 125 -7.24 3.22 14.53
CA ILE A 125 -8.28 4.05 15.17
C ILE A 125 -9.05 4.88 14.16
N ALA A 126 -8.56 5.03 12.94
CA ALA A 126 -9.23 5.78 11.88
C ALA A 126 -8.77 5.31 10.51
N SER A 127 -9.67 5.44 9.54
CA SER A 127 -9.40 5.29 8.12
C SER A 127 -9.88 6.55 7.40
N LEU A 128 -9.23 6.88 6.28
CA LEU A 128 -9.60 7.99 5.39
C LEU A 128 -9.43 7.50 3.95
N ASP A 129 -10.11 8.16 3.02
CA ASP A 129 -9.91 7.84 1.60
C ASP A 129 -9.59 9.11 0.79
N SER A 130 -9.04 8.93 -0.40
CA SER A 130 -8.83 9.99 -1.38
C SER A 130 -9.12 9.38 -2.74
N LEU A 131 -10.28 9.71 -3.30
CA LEU A 131 -10.88 9.01 -4.43
C LEU A 131 -11.02 9.93 -5.64
N ARG A 132 -10.74 9.39 -6.83
CA ARG A 132 -10.87 10.13 -8.09
C ARG A 132 -11.57 9.24 -9.11
N PHE A 133 -12.58 9.81 -9.78
CA PHE A 133 -13.37 9.09 -10.78
C PHE A 133 -13.58 9.96 -12.01
N GLY A 134 -13.93 9.35 -13.13
CA GLY A 134 -14.39 10.06 -14.32
C GLY A 134 -15.75 10.71 -14.10
N GLU A 135 -16.35 11.20 -15.16
CA GLU A 135 -17.65 11.88 -15.10
C GLU A 135 -18.80 10.90 -14.79
N LEU A 136 -19.66 11.27 -13.86
CA LEU A 136 -20.80 10.43 -13.45
C LEU A 136 -21.86 10.22 -14.55
N SER A 137 -21.81 10.98 -15.64
CA SER A 137 -22.64 10.72 -16.82
C SER A 137 -22.33 9.38 -17.46
N ASN A 138 -21.10 8.86 -17.28
CA ASN A 138 -20.64 7.59 -17.84
C ASN A 138 -21.10 6.43 -16.94
N SER A 139 -21.77 5.43 -17.51
CA SER A 139 -22.30 4.28 -16.77
C SER A 139 -21.20 3.42 -16.15
N ARG A 140 -20.06 3.27 -16.82
CA ARG A 140 -18.92 2.52 -16.28
C ARG A 140 -18.35 3.22 -15.04
N VAL A 141 -18.26 4.56 -15.08
CA VAL A 141 -17.79 5.35 -13.93
C VAL A 141 -18.75 5.18 -12.74
N ARG A 142 -20.07 5.21 -12.99
CA ARG A 142 -21.04 4.97 -11.89
C ARG A 142 -20.86 3.58 -11.26
N TYR A 143 -20.63 2.56 -12.07
CA TYR A 143 -20.36 1.20 -11.59
C TYR A 143 -19.08 1.16 -10.74
N LEU A 144 -18.00 1.81 -11.21
CA LEU A 144 -16.73 1.87 -10.46
C LEU A 144 -16.92 2.61 -9.13
N PHE A 145 -17.59 3.76 -9.18
CA PHE A 145 -17.87 4.60 -8.02
C PHE A 145 -18.65 3.84 -6.95
N ASP A 146 -19.78 3.24 -7.33
CA ASP A 146 -20.62 2.45 -6.41
C ASP A 146 -19.82 1.31 -5.78
N GLY A 147 -19.11 0.55 -6.61
CA GLY A 147 -18.34 -0.61 -6.13
C GLY A 147 -17.21 -0.21 -5.18
N VAL A 148 -16.49 0.87 -5.48
CA VAL A 148 -15.40 1.36 -4.62
C VAL A 148 -15.96 1.82 -3.26
N ILE A 149 -17.02 2.64 -3.28
CA ILE A 149 -17.61 3.15 -2.02
C ILE A 149 -18.08 1.99 -1.14
N ARG A 150 -18.74 1.00 -1.74
CA ARG A 150 -19.17 -0.19 -0.99
C ARG A 150 -17.99 -1.00 -0.46
N GLY A 151 -16.95 -1.17 -1.27
CA GLY A 151 -15.76 -1.91 -0.83
C GLY A 151 -15.07 -1.26 0.36
N VAL A 152 -14.89 0.07 0.31
CA VAL A 152 -14.32 0.85 1.43
C VAL A 152 -15.21 0.71 2.67
N GLY A 153 -16.51 0.94 2.49
CA GLY A 153 -17.48 0.92 3.58
C GLY A 153 -17.57 -0.45 4.25
N ASP A 154 -17.84 -1.49 3.46
CA ASP A 154 -18.06 -2.83 4.01
C ASP A 154 -16.82 -3.36 4.74
N TYR A 155 -15.61 -3.11 4.17
CA TYR A 155 -14.38 -3.59 4.81
C TYR A 155 -14.14 -2.86 6.14
N GLY A 156 -14.19 -1.53 6.14
CA GLY A 156 -13.98 -0.73 7.35
C GLY A 156 -15.02 -1.01 8.42
N ASN A 157 -16.29 -1.11 8.02
CA ASN A 157 -17.41 -1.36 8.93
C ASN A 157 -17.27 -2.72 9.61
N CYS A 158 -16.99 -3.77 8.84
CA CYS A 158 -16.84 -5.13 9.38
C CYS A 158 -15.57 -5.27 10.25
N PHE A 159 -14.45 -4.67 9.81
CA PHE A 159 -13.21 -4.65 10.60
C PHE A 159 -13.38 -3.87 11.91
N GLY A 160 -14.24 -2.86 11.92
CA GLY A 160 -14.51 -2.04 13.10
C GLY A 160 -13.52 -0.88 13.27
N VAL A 161 -13.17 -0.22 12.16
CA VAL A 161 -12.40 1.03 12.15
C VAL A 161 -13.29 2.13 11.54
N PRO A 162 -13.41 3.32 12.16
CA PRO A 162 -14.24 4.37 11.58
C PRO A 162 -13.54 5.01 10.37
N THR A 163 -14.28 5.20 9.27
CA THR A 163 -13.82 5.97 8.11
C THR A 163 -14.31 7.40 8.32
N VAL A 164 -13.41 8.29 8.73
CA VAL A 164 -13.75 9.55 9.39
C VAL A 164 -13.63 10.80 8.52
N ALA A 165 -12.92 10.70 7.40
CA ALA A 165 -12.72 11.82 6.47
C ALA A 165 -12.29 11.26 5.11
N GLY A 166 -12.14 12.15 4.15
CA GLY A 166 -11.70 11.79 2.82
C GLY A 166 -12.05 12.89 1.83
N GLU A 167 -11.71 12.64 0.58
CA GLU A 167 -12.04 13.57 -0.51
C GLU A 167 -12.42 12.77 -1.75
N ILE A 168 -13.32 13.33 -2.56
CA ILE A 168 -13.75 12.72 -3.81
C ILE A 168 -13.80 13.79 -4.89
N TYR A 169 -13.12 13.53 -6.01
CA TYR A 169 -13.15 14.40 -7.19
C TYR A 169 -13.55 13.63 -8.43
N PHE A 170 -14.17 14.34 -9.33
CA PHE A 170 -14.62 13.82 -10.63
C PHE A 170 -13.95 14.64 -11.73
N ASP A 171 -13.28 13.95 -12.65
CA ASP A 171 -12.62 14.59 -13.80
C ASP A 171 -12.48 13.54 -14.91
N GLU A 172 -12.73 13.93 -16.14
CA GLU A 172 -12.72 13.00 -17.28
C GLU A 172 -11.42 12.20 -17.40
N SER A 173 -10.30 12.76 -16.94
CA SER A 173 -9.01 12.10 -17.01
C SER A 173 -8.94 10.80 -16.20
N TYR A 174 -9.85 10.59 -15.24
CA TYR A 174 -9.91 9.37 -14.43
C TYR A 174 -10.93 8.34 -14.94
N THR A 175 -11.51 8.56 -16.14
CA THR A 175 -12.60 7.71 -16.65
C THR A 175 -12.20 6.23 -16.74
N GLY A 176 -11.00 5.94 -17.24
CA GLY A 176 -10.52 4.55 -17.43
C GLY A 176 -9.75 4.00 -16.25
N ASN A 177 -9.24 4.86 -15.39
CA ASN A 177 -8.39 4.45 -14.27
C ASN A 177 -8.68 5.33 -13.04
N PRO A 178 -9.63 4.94 -12.21
CA PRO A 178 -9.93 5.71 -10.99
C PRO A 178 -8.73 5.67 -10.05
N LEU A 179 -8.58 6.69 -9.21
CA LEU A 179 -7.62 6.64 -8.10
C LEU A 179 -8.38 6.23 -6.84
N VAL A 180 -7.91 5.20 -6.19
CA VAL A 180 -8.49 4.67 -4.95
C VAL A 180 -7.37 4.60 -3.92
N ASN A 181 -7.28 5.64 -3.10
CA ASN A 181 -6.23 5.76 -2.09
C ASN A 181 -6.87 5.62 -0.71
N CYS A 182 -6.32 4.75 0.12
CA CYS A 182 -6.79 4.53 1.48
C CYS A 182 -5.67 4.86 2.46
N MET A 183 -6.02 5.62 3.50
CA MET A 183 -5.11 5.95 4.60
C MET A 183 -5.61 5.29 5.87
N ALA A 184 -4.70 4.72 6.65
CA ALA A 184 -5.02 4.20 7.97
C ALA A 184 -4.13 4.86 9.01
N VAL A 185 -4.69 5.08 10.19
CA VAL A 185 -4.04 5.74 11.33
C VAL A 185 -4.23 4.86 12.55
N GLY A 186 -3.12 4.59 13.27
CA GLY A 186 -3.17 3.79 14.49
C GLY A 186 -2.36 4.42 15.61
N ILE A 187 -2.56 3.89 16.82
CA ILE A 187 -1.89 4.37 18.04
C ILE A 187 -1.11 3.22 18.65
N VAL A 188 0.11 3.53 19.11
CA VAL A 188 0.99 2.58 19.80
C VAL A 188 1.81 3.33 20.86
N LYS A 189 2.30 2.62 21.86
CA LYS A 189 3.36 3.16 22.73
C LYS A 189 4.70 2.90 22.03
N PRO A 190 5.60 3.88 21.92
CA PRO A 190 6.86 3.68 21.21
C PRO A 190 7.61 2.41 21.62
N LYS A 191 7.62 2.08 22.91
CA LYS A 191 8.30 0.89 23.43
C LYS A 191 7.63 -0.44 23.04
N GLU A 192 6.39 -0.40 22.55
CA GLU A 192 5.62 -1.57 22.11
C GLU A 192 5.60 -1.69 20.58
N MET A 193 6.30 -0.80 19.87
CA MET A 193 6.37 -0.88 18.40
C MET A 193 7.09 -2.16 17.96
N ALA A 194 6.49 -2.84 16.99
CA ALA A 194 7.10 -4.00 16.35
C ALA A 194 7.85 -3.56 15.09
N SER A 195 8.75 -4.38 14.60
CA SER A 195 9.62 -4.11 13.45
C SER A 195 9.52 -5.23 12.42
N ALA A 196 9.71 -4.88 11.17
CA ALA A 196 9.70 -5.82 10.05
C ALA A 196 11.12 -6.33 9.76
N LYS A 197 11.77 -6.94 10.76
CA LYS A 197 13.15 -7.43 10.63
C LYS A 197 13.24 -8.91 11.02
N ALA A 198 14.02 -9.68 10.26
CA ALA A 198 14.37 -11.04 10.61
C ALA A 198 15.85 -11.06 11.03
N TYR A 199 16.12 -11.51 12.25
CA TYR A 199 17.49 -11.68 12.73
C TYR A 199 17.54 -12.80 13.76
N GLY A 200 18.74 -13.29 14.06
CA GLY A 200 18.95 -14.37 15.02
C GLY A 200 18.73 -15.74 14.37
N ALA A 201 19.81 -16.35 13.89
CA ALA A 201 19.74 -17.66 13.22
C ALA A 201 19.02 -18.69 14.12
N GLY A 202 18.11 -19.44 13.54
CA GLY A 202 17.29 -20.43 14.23
C GLY A 202 15.98 -19.90 14.79
N ASN A 203 15.70 -18.58 14.67
CA ASN A 203 14.38 -18.05 15.03
C ASN A 203 13.33 -18.60 14.06
N PRO A 204 12.21 -19.14 14.57
CA PRO A 204 11.19 -19.75 13.70
C PRO A 204 10.40 -18.71 12.91
N VAL A 205 10.06 -19.09 11.68
CA VAL A 205 9.29 -18.28 10.73
C VAL A 205 7.91 -18.94 10.55
N LEU A 206 6.86 -18.22 10.90
CA LEU A 206 5.49 -18.72 10.79
C LEU A 206 4.70 -17.90 9.77
N LEU A 207 3.91 -18.61 8.95
CA LEU A 207 2.89 -18.00 8.09
C LEU A 207 1.56 -18.10 8.83
N VAL A 208 0.94 -16.95 9.10
CA VAL A 208 -0.26 -16.89 9.94
C VAL A 208 -1.42 -16.18 9.22
N GLY A 209 -2.65 -16.51 9.60
CA GLY A 209 -3.86 -15.90 9.07
C GLY A 209 -4.59 -16.79 8.08
N ALA A 210 -5.01 -16.24 6.95
CA ALA A 210 -5.77 -16.95 5.92
C ALA A 210 -4.92 -18.01 5.20
N SER A 211 -5.60 -18.97 4.58
CA SER A 211 -4.93 -19.96 3.70
C SER A 211 -4.58 -19.31 2.36
N THR A 212 -3.45 -19.73 1.80
CA THR A 212 -2.94 -19.21 0.51
C THR A 212 -3.73 -19.80 -0.67
N GLY A 213 -4.22 -18.94 -1.54
CA GLY A 213 -4.87 -19.31 -2.81
C GLY A 213 -4.13 -18.72 -4.00
N ARG A 214 -4.74 -18.81 -5.18
CA ARG A 214 -4.16 -18.25 -6.42
C ARG A 214 -4.53 -16.80 -6.69
N ASP A 215 -5.27 -16.17 -5.80
CA ASP A 215 -5.66 -14.77 -5.94
C ASP A 215 -4.43 -13.85 -5.87
N GLY A 216 -4.45 -12.81 -6.68
CA GLY A 216 -3.37 -11.83 -6.73
C GLY A 216 -2.09 -12.28 -7.43
N ILE A 217 -2.05 -13.48 -8.01
CA ILE A 217 -0.84 -13.91 -8.74
C ILE A 217 -0.60 -12.92 -9.89
N HIS A 218 0.61 -12.33 -9.90
CA HIS A 218 0.99 -11.22 -10.78
C HIS A 218 0.24 -9.91 -10.53
N GLY A 219 -0.38 -9.72 -9.36
CA GLY A 219 -1.09 -8.48 -9.03
C GLY A 219 -0.17 -7.25 -9.13
N VAL A 220 1.01 -7.28 -8.52
CA VAL A 220 1.98 -6.18 -8.60
C VAL A 220 2.51 -5.96 -10.01
N THR A 221 2.60 -6.99 -10.84
CA THR A 221 2.97 -6.85 -12.25
C THR A 221 1.84 -6.15 -13.00
N PHE A 222 0.61 -6.58 -12.78
CA PHE A 222 -0.59 -5.94 -13.36
C PHE A 222 -0.69 -4.47 -12.92
N ALA A 223 -0.40 -4.17 -11.67
CA ALA A 223 -0.42 -2.79 -11.16
C ALA A 223 0.63 -1.89 -11.84
N SER A 224 1.60 -2.49 -12.53
CA SER A 224 2.64 -1.77 -13.30
C SER A 224 2.32 -1.68 -14.81
N GLU A 225 1.19 -2.24 -15.27
CA GLU A 225 0.77 -2.22 -16.69
C GLU A 225 -0.19 -1.06 -16.96
N GLU A 226 -0.36 -0.71 -18.25
CA GLU A 226 -1.40 0.25 -18.65
C GLU A 226 -2.77 -0.44 -18.67
N ILE A 227 -3.79 0.24 -18.13
CA ILE A 227 -5.16 -0.28 -18.17
C ILE A 227 -5.72 -0.12 -19.59
N SER A 228 -6.36 -1.17 -20.08
CA SER A 228 -6.99 -1.22 -21.41
C SER A 228 -8.28 -2.05 -21.33
N GLU A 229 -9.02 -2.11 -22.42
CA GLU A 229 -10.22 -2.95 -22.52
C GLU A 229 -9.92 -4.44 -22.22
N LYS A 230 -8.68 -4.87 -22.48
CA LYS A 230 -8.25 -6.25 -22.22
C LYS A 230 -7.99 -6.50 -20.73
N SER A 231 -7.90 -5.46 -19.92
CA SER A 231 -7.62 -5.58 -18.48
C SER A 231 -8.71 -6.33 -17.72
N GLN A 232 -9.94 -6.40 -18.26
CA GLN A 232 -11.01 -7.22 -17.69
C GLN A 232 -10.61 -8.69 -17.55
N LYS A 233 -9.74 -9.17 -18.44
CA LYS A 233 -9.23 -10.54 -18.39
C LYS A 233 -8.28 -10.79 -17.22
N LYS A 234 -7.83 -9.71 -16.57
CA LYS A 234 -6.95 -9.76 -15.37
C LYS A 234 -7.75 -9.87 -14.06
N ARG A 235 -9.09 -10.00 -14.14
CA ARG A 235 -9.94 -10.14 -12.95
C ARG A 235 -9.44 -11.20 -11.96
N PRO A 236 -8.93 -12.36 -12.40
CA PRO A 236 -8.37 -13.34 -11.46
C PRO A 236 -7.10 -12.88 -10.72
N SER A 237 -6.47 -11.79 -11.18
CA SER A 237 -5.31 -11.19 -10.49
C SER A 237 -5.72 -10.22 -9.37
N VAL A 238 -7.02 -9.98 -9.19
CA VAL A 238 -7.52 -9.12 -8.10
C VAL A 238 -7.70 -9.98 -6.85
N GLN A 239 -7.20 -9.48 -5.74
CA GLN A 239 -7.31 -10.14 -4.44
C GLN A 239 -8.76 -10.09 -3.95
N ILE A 240 -9.11 -10.98 -3.02
CA ILE A 240 -10.41 -11.02 -2.36
C ILE A 240 -10.18 -10.75 -0.87
N GLY A 241 -10.90 -9.80 -0.30
CA GLY A 241 -10.74 -9.40 1.10
C GLY A 241 -11.76 -10.04 2.04
N ASP A 242 -11.32 -10.37 3.26
CA ASP A 242 -12.17 -10.89 4.34
C ASP A 242 -11.93 -10.04 5.60
N PRO A 243 -12.70 -8.96 5.77
CA PRO A 243 -12.49 -8.06 6.93
C PRO A 243 -12.74 -8.73 8.28
N PHE A 244 -13.58 -9.76 8.35
CA PHE A 244 -13.77 -10.50 9.58
C PHE A 244 -12.50 -11.25 9.96
N MET A 245 -11.91 -11.97 9.00
CA MET A 245 -10.64 -12.67 9.20
C MET A 245 -9.54 -11.66 9.60
N GLU A 246 -9.50 -10.50 8.95
CA GLU A 246 -8.50 -9.48 9.26
C GLU A 246 -8.67 -8.91 10.66
N LYS A 247 -9.91 -8.76 11.14
CA LYS A 247 -10.16 -8.34 12.51
C LYS A 247 -9.57 -9.34 13.52
N LEU A 248 -9.74 -10.64 13.27
CA LEU A 248 -9.15 -11.66 14.13
C LEU A 248 -7.62 -11.62 14.06
N LEU A 249 -7.09 -11.40 12.86
CA LEU A 249 -5.63 -11.29 12.63
C LEU A 249 -5.04 -10.10 13.39
N LEU A 250 -5.72 -8.94 13.40
CA LEU A 250 -5.34 -7.78 14.20
C LEU A 250 -5.20 -8.16 15.67
N GLU A 251 -6.24 -8.78 16.24
CA GLU A 251 -6.25 -9.06 17.68
C GLU A 251 -5.15 -10.06 18.05
N ALA A 252 -4.97 -11.11 17.24
CA ALA A 252 -3.91 -12.10 17.46
C ALA A 252 -2.51 -11.45 17.34
N SER A 253 -2.31 -10.60 16.33
CA SER A 253 -1.03 -9.93 16.10
C SER A 253 -0.67 -9.00 17.25
N LEU A 254 -1.60 -8.17 17.70
CA LEU A 254 -1.35 -7.28 18.84
C LEU A 254 -1.09 -8.09 20.14
N GLU A 255 -1.74 -9.24 20.30
CA GLU A 255 -1.54 -10.10 21.47
C GLU A 255 -0.12 -10.69 21.49
N ILE A 256 0.39 -11.21 20.35
CA ILE A 256 1.76 -11.76 20.30
C ILE A 256 2.83 -10.67 20.47
N ILE A 257 2.58 -9.47 19.94
CA ILE A 257 3.47 -8.32 20.08
C ILE A 257 3.54 -7.94 21.58
N LYS A 258 2.40 -7.75 22.22
CA LYS A 258 2.30 -7.39 23.63
C LYS A 258 2.92 -8.44 24.55
N ALA A 259 2.79 -9.71 24.19
CA ALA A 259 3.39 -10.81 24.95
C ALA A 259 4.92 -10.92 24.74
N GLY A 260 5.50 -10.13 23.84
CA GLY A 260 6.95 -10.11 23.60
C GLY A 260 7.48 -11.38 22.95
N LEU A 261 6.65 -12.08 22.16
CA LEU A 261 6.97 -13.41 21.62
C LEU A 261 7.74 -13.38 20.30
N LEU A 262 7.84 -12.19 19.68
CA LEU A 262 8.40 -12.11 18.32
C LEU A 262 9.68 -11.27 18.25
N VAL A 263 10.40 -11.48 17.17
CA VAL A 263 11.57 -10.74 16.72
C VAL A 263 11.12 -9.73 15.66
N GLY A 264 10.21 -10.16 14.77
CA GLY A 264 9.69 -9.31 13.73
C GLY A 264 8.36 -9.81 13.17
N ILE A 265 7.67 -8.93 12.48
CA ILE A 265 6.39 -9.25 11.84
C ILE A 265 6.23 -8.37 10.59
N GLN A 266 5.70 -8.95 9.52
CA GLN A 266 5.50 -8.30 8.23
C GLN A 266 4.18 -8.77 7.64
N ASP A 267 3.39 -7.87 7.08
CA ASP A 267 2.20 -8.27 6.34
C ASP A 267 2.57 -8.90 4.99
N LEU A 268 1.65 -9.66 4.42
CA LEU A 268 1.74 -10.18 3.06
C LEU A 268 0.80 -9.39 2.16
N GLY A 269 1.28 -8.26 1.68
CA GLY A 269 0.59 -7.43 0.69
C GLY A 269 1.03 -7.80 -0.72
N GLY A 270 1.45 -6.83 -1.50
CA GLY A 270 1.96 -7.05 -2.85
C GLY A 270 3.15 -7.99 -2.86
N ALA A 271 3.21 -8.88 -3.85
CA ALA A 271 4.22 -9.92 -4.03
C ALA A 271 4.25 -10.98 -2.90
N GLY A 272 3.33 -10.94 -1.96
CA GLY A 272 3.10 -12.00 -0.97
C GLY A 272 4.33 -12.45 -0.18
N LEU A 273 4.58 -13.75 -0.12
CA LEU A 273 5.73 -14.32 0.59
C LEU A 273 7.07 -13.82 0.04
N SER A 274 7.15 -13.54 -1.28
CA SER A 274 8.39 -13.03 -1.88
C SER A 274 8.80 -11.71 -1.24
N CYS A 275 7.86 -10.77 -1.07
CA CYS A 275 8.12 -9.48 -0.42
C CYS A 275 8.43 -9.67 1.07
N ALA A 276 7.55 -10.34 1.81
CA ALA A 276 7.68 -10.45 3.25
C ALA A 276 9.00 -11.11 3.67
N THR A 277 9.41 -12.20 2.97
CA THR A 277 10.65 -12.90 3.31
C THR A 277 11.90 -12.12 2.92
N SER A 278 11.91 -11.49 1.73
CA SER A 278 13.09 -10.77 1.27
C SER A 278 13.32 -9.47 2.04
N GLU A 279 12.24 -8.70 2.29
CA GLU A 279 12.37 -7.42 3.00
C GLU A 279 12.79 -7.63 4.46
N THR A 280 12.16 -8.57 5.17
CA THR A 280 12.51 -8.81 6.57
C THR A 280 13.95 -9.33 6.70
N SER A 281 14.40 -10.20 5.78
CA SER A 281 15.77 -10.70 5.74
C SER A 281 16.76 -9.57 5.47
N ALA A 282 16.51 -8.76 4.46
CA ALA A 282 17.39 -7.64 4.09
C ALA A 282 17.50 -6.62 5.22
N ARG A 283 16.35 -6.21 5.82
CA ARG A 283 16.33 -5.26 6.94
C ARG A 283 17.04 -5.83 8.17
N GLY A 284 16.94 -7.15 8.38
CA GLY A 284 17.61 -7.85 9.50
C GLY A 284 19.05 -8.25 9.22
N LYS A 285 19.53 -8.05 7.97
CA LYS A 285 20.87 -8.45 7.50
C LYS A 285 21.10 -9.95 7.67
N SER A 286 20.06 -10.75 7.48
CA SER A 286 20.02 -12.21 7.68
C SER A 286 19.59 -12.91 6.38
N GLY A 287 19.52 -14.22 6.44
CA GLY A 287 18.86 -15.05 5.44
C GLY A 287 17.62 -15.69 6.04
N MET A 288 16.92 -16.44 5.21
CA MET A 288 15.72 -17.17 5.62
C MET A 288 15.58 -18.43 4.78
N GLU A 289 15.29 -19.55 5.42
CA GLU A 289 14.98 -20.81 4.73
C GLU A 289 13.55 -21.20 5.06
N ILE A 290 12.70 -21.33 4.03
CA ILE A 290 11.29 -21.72 4.21
C ILE A 290 10.96 -22.91 3.31
N ASP A 291 10.02 -23.76 3.74
CA ASP A 291 9.46 -24.83 2.94
C ASP A 291 7.98 -24.52 2.66
N VAL A 292 7.68 -24.13 1.41
CA VAL A 292 6.35 -23.70 1.02
C VAL A 292 5.33 -24.87 1.02
N SER A 293 5.78 -26.12 1.06
CA SER A 293 4.85 -27.26 1.21
C SER A 293 4.19 -27.29 2.59
N LEU A 294 4.71 -26.52 3.55
CA LEU A 294 4.13 -26.38 4.90
C LEU A 294 3.13 -25.22 5.01
N ALA A 295 2.99 -24.41 3.95
CA ALA A 295 2.03 -23.30 3.94
C ALA A 295 0.59 -23.85 3.90
N PRO A 296 -0.34 -23.28 4.68
CA PRO A 296 -1.75 -23.68 4.56
C PRO A 296 -2.30 -23.20 3.22
N LEU A 297 -2.79 -24.13 2.41
CA LEU A 297 -3.28 -23.83 1.05
C LEU A 297 -4.79 -23.97 0.99
N ARG A 298 -5.45 -23.02 0.32
CA ARG A 298 -6.89 -23.06 0.05
C ARG A 298 -7.18 -23.94 -1.18
N GLU A 299 -6.20 -24.09 -2.08
CA GLU A 299 -6.35 -24.78 -3.35
C GLU A 299 -5.32 -25.89 -3.48
N LYS A 300 -5.76 -27.05 -4.00
CA LYS A 300 -4.85 -28.17 -4.25
C LYS A 300 -3.97 -27.90 -5.49
N GLY A 301 -2.79 -28.48 -5.50
CA GLY A 301 -1.91 -28.47 -6.66
C GLY A 301 -1.16 -27.18 -6.92
N MET A 302 -1.13 -26.27 -5.94
CA MET A 302 -0.31 -25.06 -6.08
C MET A 302 1.18 -25.43 -6.09
N ILE A 303 1.91 -24.80 -7.01
CA ILE A 303 3.36 -25.01 -7.14
C ILE A 303 4.12 -23.91 -6.39
N PRO A 304 5.42 -24.13 -6.06
CA PRO A 304 6.19 -23.13 -5.31
C PRO A 304 6.14 -21.72 -5.88
N TYR A 305 6.23 -21.60 -7.20
CA TYR A 305 6.08 -20.33 -7.91
C TYR A 305 4.79 -19.61 -7.49
N GLU A 306 3.65 -20.29 -7.57
CA GLU A 306 2.34 -19.70 -7.22
C GLU A 306 2.27 -19.32 -5.74
N ILE A 307 2.80 -20.16 -4.85
CA ILE A 307 2.74 -19.93 -3.40
C ILE A 307 3.57 -18.69 -3.03
N MET A 308 4.75 -18.52 -3.63
CA MET A 308 5.65 -17.41 -3.33
C MET A 308 5.09 -16.05 -3.78
N ILE A 309 4.39 -16.01 -4.93
CA ILE A 309 3.90 -14.75 -5.50
C ILE A 309 2.39 -14.53 -5.30
N SER A 310 1.71 -15.42 -4.60
CA SER A 310 0.29 -15.25 -4.25
C SER A 310 0.13 -14.01 -3.36
N GLU A 311 -0.87 -13.19 -3.65
CA GLU A 311 -1.21 -12.01 -2.84
C GLU A 311 -2.51 -12.22 -2.06
N SER A 312 -2.85 -13.49 -1.73
CA SER A 312 -3.98 -13.77 -0.84
C SER A 312 -3.91 -12.89 0.40
N GLN A 313 -5.00 -12.23 0.71
CA GLN A 313 -5.06 -11.23 1.77
C GLN A 313 -5.12 -11.88 3.16
N GLU A 314 -5.11 -11.06 4.19
CA GLU A 314 -5.26 -11.45 5.61
C GLU A 314 -4.21 -12.46 6.07
N ARG A 315 -2.95 -12.27 5.61
CA ARG A 315 -1.81 -13.13 6.02
C ARG A 315 -0.67 -12.26 6.55
N MET A 316 0.09 -12.80 7.51
CA MET A 316 1.28 -12.17 8.06
C MET A 316 2.41 -13.18 8.13
N LEU A 317 3.66 -12.69 8.02
CA LEU A 317 4.88 -13.44 8.32
C LEU A 317 5.33 -13.05 9.73
N VAL A 318 5.40 -14.01 10.61
CA VAL A 318 5.84 -13.80 11.99
C VAL A 318 7.20 -14.47 12.19
N ILE A 319 8.19 -13.70 12.63
CA ILE A 319 9.48 -14.22 13.06
C ILE A 319 9.42 -14.30 14.60
N ALA A 320 9.20 -15.49 15.12
CA ALA A 320 9.06 -15.69 16.56
C ALA A 320 10.44 -15.83 17.22
N LYS A 321 10.52 -15.55 18.51
CA LYS A 321 11.72 -15.86 19.29
C LYS A 321 11.89 -17.38 19.39
N LYS A 322 13.11 -17.86 19.31
CA LYS A 322 13.45 -19.29 19.38
C LYS A 322 12.79 -19.94 20.59
N GLY A 323 12.06 -21.02 20.36
CA GLY A 323 11.33 -21.77 21.40
C GLY A 323 9.98 -21.18 21.77
N LYS A 324 9.54 -20.08 21.08
CA LYS A 324 8.23 -19.45 21.36
C LYS A 324 7.18 -19.76 20.28
N GLU A 325 7.52 -20.55 19.30
CA GLU A 325 6.60 -20.88 18.18
C GLU A 325 5.28 -21.49 18.67
N LYS A 326 5.33 -22.36 19.67
CA LYS A 326 4.10 -23.00 20.19
C LYS A 326 3.20 -22.00 20.93
N GLU A 327 3.79 -21.02 21.61
CA GLU A 327 3.03 -19.97 22.29
C GLU A 327 2.34 -19.06 21.24
N VAL A 328 3.06 -18.72 20.16
CA VAL A 328 2.50 -17.97 19.02
C VAL A 328 1.34 -18.75 18.41
N GLN A 329 1.56 -20.04 18.10
CA GLN A 329 0.53 -20.89 17.50
C GLN A 329 -0.73 -20.99 18.38
N LYS A 330 -0.52 -21.09 19.71
CA LYS A 330 -1.65 -21.14 20.67
C LYS A 330 -2.50 -19.87 20.60
N ILE A 331 -1.86 -18.69 20.47
CA ILE A 331 -2.59 -17.42 20.38
C ILE A 331 -3.39 -17.37 19.07
N PHE A 332 -2.77 -17.71 17.92
CA PHE A 332 -3.49 -17.71 16.64
C PHE A 332 -4.66 -18.72 16.65
N SER A 333 -4.42 -19.92 17.22
CA SER A 333 -5.46 -20.94 17.35
C SER A 333 -6.65 -20.45 18.22
N LYS A 334 -6.35 -19.73 19.30
CA LYS A 334 -7.38 -19.08 20.15
C LYS A 334 -8.30 -18.18 19.33
N TRP A 335 -7.75 -17.50 18.31
CA TRP A 335 -8.50 -16.60 17.42
C TRP A 335 -9.04 -17.32 16.18
N GLY A 336 -8.90 -18.65 16.09
CA GLY A 336 -9.41 -19.44 14.96
C GLY A 336 -8.60 -19.28 13.67
N LEU A 337 -7.35 -18.87 13.77
CA LEU A 337 -6.50 -18.57 12.63
C LEU A 337 -5.42 -19.64 12.41
N ASN A 338 -5.04 -19.86 11.16
CA ASN A 338 -3.89 -20.71 10.83
C ASN A 338 -2.60 -20.08 11.37
N SER A 339 -1.66 -20.96 11.76
CA SER A 339 -0.30 -20.55 12.12
C SER A 339 0.65 -21.71 11.85
N SER A 340 1.25 -21.70 10.68
CA SER A 340 2.13 -22.78 10.21
C SER A 340 3.58 -22.37 10.34
N LEU A 341 4.38 -23.20 11.02
CA LEU A 341 5.84 -23.05 11.06
C LEU A 341 6.37 -23.48 9.69
N ILE A 342 6.84 -22.51 8.89
CA ILE A 342 7.27 -22.76 7.52
C ILE A 342 8.79 -22.73 7.36
N GLY A 343 9.55 -22.28 8.37
CA GLY A 343 11.00 -22.20 8.23
C GLY A 343 11.70 -21.51 9.38
N TYR A 344 12.92 -21.08 9.12
CA TYR A 344 13.79 -20.47 10.12
C TYR A 344 14.67 -19.38 9.50
N VAL A 345 15.05 -18.42 10.33
CA VAL A 345 16.03 -17.38 9.99
C VAL A 345 17.41 -18.04 9.92
N THR A 346 18.23 -17.62 8.93
CA THR A 346 19.61 -18.06 8.77
C THR A 346 20.56 -16.85 8.83
N ASP A 347 21.87 -17.10 8.91
CA ASP A 347 22.89 -16.03 8.98
C ASP A 347 23.66 -15.85 7.66
N ASP A 348 23.27 -16.59 6.61
CA ASP A 348 23.99 -16.61 5.32
C ASP A 348 23.49 -15.57 4.30
N LYS A 349 22.48 -14.78 4.67
CA LYS A 349 21.88 -13.72 3.83
C LYS A 349 21.19 -14.25 2.55
N MET A 350 20.88 -15.54 2.52
CA MET A 350 20.19 -16.16 1.39
C MET A 350 18.71 -16.36 1.72
N LEU A 351 17.85 -16.06 0.76
CA LEU A 351 16.47 -16.52 0.79
C LEU A 351 16.44 -17.88 0.10
N ARG A 352 16.17 -18.92 0.85
CA ARG A 352 16.13 -20.29 0.35
C ARG A 352 14.71 -20.83 0.47
N VAL A 353 14.12 -21.16 -0.68
CA VAL A 353 12.76 -21.70 -0.74
C VAL A 353 12.84 -23.19 -1.04
N LYS A 354 12.21 -23.98 -0.20
CA LYS A 354 12.11 -25.45 -0.38
C LYS A 354 10.67 -25.85 -0.71
N ASN A 355 10.55 -27.01 -1.31
CA ASN A 355 9.27 -27.69 -1.51
C ASN A 355 9.48 -29.17 -1.15
N LYS A 356 8.89 -29.63 -0.05
CA LYS A 356 9.06 -30.98 0.48
C LYS A 356 10.56 -31.27 0.70
N GLY A 357 11.25 -30.31 1.30
CA GLY A 357 12.67 -30.40 1.65
C GLY A 357 13.65 -30.13 0.51
N LYS A 358 13.18 -30.07 -0.76
CA LYS A 358 14.07 -29.81 -1.91
C LYS A 358 14.14 -28.32 -2.21
N VAL A 359 15.33 -27.77 -2.40
CA VAL A 359 15.52 -26.35 -2.75
C VAL A 359 14.97 -26.10 -4.16
N VAL A 360 14.07 -25.11 -4.30
CA VAL A 360 13.49 -24.70 -5.57
C VAL A 360 13.86 -23.26 -5.93
N ALA A 361 14.34 -22.49 -4.94
CA ALA A 361 14.90 -21.15 -5.18
C ALA A 361 15.97 -20.85 -4.14
N GLU A 362 17.04 -20.18 -4.56
CA GLU A 362 18.13 -19.76 -3.69
C GLU A 362 18.68 -18.44 -4.20
N ILE A 363 18.39 -17.36 -3.48
CA ILE A 363 18.59 -15.97 -3.93
C ILE A 363 19.23 -15.16 -2.81
N PRO A 364 20.27 -14.35 -3.09
CA PRO A 364 20.72 -13.37 -2.09
C PRO A 364 19.59 -12.41 -1.73
N ALA A 365 19.14 -12.38 -0.49
CA ALA A 365 17.95 -11.62 -0.07
C ALA A 365 18.05 -10.13 -0.44
N ASP A 366 19.24 -9.54 -0.22
CA ASP A 366 19.50 -8.13 -0.57
C ASP A 366 19.27 -7.83 -2.06
N SER A 367 19.47 -8.82 -2.94
CA SER A 367 19.34 -8.60 -4.39
C SER A 367 17.91 -8.30 -4.82
N LEU A 368 16.94 -8.61 -3.97
CA LEU A 368 15.52 -8.47 -4.28
C LEU A 368 14.96 -7.09 -3.90
N VAL A 369 15.64 -6.35 -3.01
CA VAL A 369 15.06 -5.17 -2.37
C VAL A 369 15.76 -3.86 -2.73
N LEU A 370 15.05 -2.76 -2.48
CA LEU A 370 15.59 -1.41 -2.64
C LEU A 370 16.78 -1.18 -1.71
N GLY A 371 17.83 -0.60 -2.26
CA GLY A 371 19.08 -0.35 -1.51
C GLY A 371 20.04 -1.51 -1.55
N GLY A 372 19.59 -2.68 -2.01
CA GLY A 372 20.43 -3.83 -2.28
C GLY A 372 20.66 -4.00 -3.78
N GLY A 373 20.16 -5.07 -4.38
CA GLY A 373 20.41 -5.37 -5.79
C GLY A 373 19.31 -4.95 -6.78
N ALA A 374 18.15 -4.52 -6.30
CA ALA A 374 17.05 -4.14 -7.19
C ALA A 374 17.47 -3.02 -8.15
N PRO A 375 16.99 -3.03 -9.41
CA PRO A 375 17.35 -1.98 -10.37
C PRO A 375 16.92 -0.59 -9.93
N VAL A 376 17.70 0.43 -10.28
CA VAL A 376 17.32 1.84 -10.10
C VAL A 376 17.67 2.56 -11.41
N TYR A 377 16.67 3.17 -12.02
CA TYR A 377 16.86 3.93 -13.27
C TYR A 377 16.75 5.41 -13.01
N ILE A 378 17.70 6.17 -13.57
CA ILE A 378 17.65 7.63 -13.53
C ILE A 378 16.88 8.07 -14.78
N ARG A 379 15.66 8.57 -14.59
CA ARG A 379 14.83 9.01 -15.71
C ARG A 379 15.08 10.50 -15.99
N GLU A 380 15.16 10.83 -17.27
CA GLU A 380 15.27 12.22 -17.72
C GLU A 380 13.98 12.98 -17.35
N LYS A 381 14.14 14.19 -16.84
CA LYS A 381 13.01 15.07 -16.51
C LYS A 381 12.83 16.06 -17.65
N LYS A 382 11.60 16.20 -18.14
CA LYS A 382 11.27 17.16 -19.20
C LYS A 382 10.03 17.95 -18.79
N LYS A 383 10.12 19.27 -18.98
CA LYS A 383 8.96 20.14 -18.77
C LYS A 383 7.93 19.83 -19.88
N PRO A 384 6.70 19.44 -19.53
CA PRO A 384 5.70 19.17 -20.57
C PRO A 384 5.39 20.42 -21.39
N ASN A 385 5.18 20.21 -22.68
CA ASN A 385 4.93 21.32 -23.62
C ASN A 385 3.66 22.13 -23.27
N TYR A 386 2.63 21.47 -22.73
CA TYR A 386 1.37 22.13 -22.40
C TYR A 386 1.53 23.21 -21.33
N LEU A 387 2.55 23.11 -20.45
CA LEU A 387 2.76 24.09 -19.38
C LEU A 387 3.06 25.49 -19.92
N SER A 388 3.61 25.61 -21.13
CA SER A 388 3.85 26.92 -21.74
C SER A 388 2.54 27.61 -22.15
N GLY A 389 1.51 26.83 -22.47
CA GLY A 389 0.17 27.34 -22.80
C GLY A 389 -0.64 27.72 -21.56
N THR A 390 -0.57 26.87 -20.51
CA THR A 390 -1.34 27.11 -19.28
C THR A 390 -0.88 28.38 -18.54
N ALA A 391 0.38 28.79 -18.73
CA ALA A 391 0.91 30.00 -18.09
C ALA A 391 0.38 31.32 -18.68
N LYS A 392 -0.40 31.26 -19.75
CA LYS A 392 -0.87 32.44 -20.50
C LYS A 392 -2.38 32.59 -20.49
N LEU A 393 -2.97 32.63 -19.29
CA LEU A 393 -4.41 32.85 -19.17
C LEU A 393 -4.78 34.30 -19.49
N ASP A 394 -5.60 34.52 -20.50
CA ASP A 394 -6.12 35.83 -20.88
C ASP A 394 -7.56 35.96 -20.37
N LEU A 395 -7.73 36.63 -19.26
CA LEU A 395 -9.03 36.83 -18.62
C LEU A 395 -10.01 37.60 -19.48
N SER A 396 -9.53 38.45 -20.43
CA SER A 396 -10.39 39.25 -21.30
C SER A 396 -11.22 38.37 -22.26
N ARG A 397 -10.79 37.13 -22.46
CA ARG A 397 -11.48 36.17 -23.33
C ARG A 397 -12.61 35.43 -22.61
N ILE A 398 -12.70 35.57 -21.29
CA ILE A 398 -13.73 34.88 -20.50
C ILE A 398 -14.98 35.75 -20.48
N LYS A 399 -16.04 35.30 -21.18
CA LYS A 399 -17.31 36.02 -21.20
C LYS A 399 -18.02 35.84 -19.85
N ILE A 400 -18.44 36.93 -19.28
CA ILE A 400 -19.26 36.90 -18.06
C ILE A 400 -20.66 36.41 -18.47
N PRO A 401 -21.18 35.34 -17.85
CA PRO A 401 -22.54 34.88 -18.16
C PRO A 401 -23.59 35.92 -17.83
N ALA A 402 -24.63 35.99 -18.65
CA ALA A 402 -25.74 36.96 -18.46
C ALA A 402 -26.58 36.61 -17.21
N ASP A 403 -26.77 35.32 -16.93
CA ASP A 403 -27.58 34.89 -15.78
C ASP A 403 -26.67 34.18 -14.75
N LEU A 404 -26.35 34.88 -13.67
CA LEU A 404 -25.51 34.35 -12.58
C LEU A 404 -26.30 33.35 -11.73
N ASN A 405 -27.63 33.36 -11.72
CA ASN A 405 -28.42 32.35 -11.01
C ASN A 405 -28.26 30.99 -11.69
N GLU A 406 -28.28 30.96 -13.01
CA GLU A 406 -28.02 29.73 -13.75
C GLU A 406 -26.62 29.19 -13.50
N VAL A 407 -25.62 30.08 -13.40
CA VAL A 407 -24.24 29.71 -13.08
C VAL A 407 -24.17 29.08 -11.68
N LEU A 408 -24.83 29.73 -10.70
CA LEU A 408 -24.86 29.21 -9.32
C LEU A 408 -25.51 27.82 -9.28
N LEU A 409 -26.65 27.63 -9.94
CA LEU A 409 -27.31 26.32 -9.98
C LEU A 409 -26.42 25.25 -10.59
N LYS A 410 -25.74 25.57 -11.70
CA LYS A 410 -24.79 24.64 -12.33
C LYS A 410 -23.61 24.30 -11.40
N LEU A 411 -23.10 25.30 -10.69
CA LEU A 411 -21.97 25.13 -9.80
C LEU A 411 -22.32 24.20 -8.62
N ILE A 412 -23.41 24.50 -7.90
CA ILE A 412 -23.80 23.72 -6.71
C ILE A 412 -24.29 22.30 -7.10
N SER A 413 -24.73 22.09 -8.34
CA SER A 413 -25.15 20.77 -8.81
C SER A 413 -24.00 19.95 -9.41
N SER A 414 -22.82 20.56 -9.60
CA SER A 414 -21.70 19.83 -10.17
C SER A 414 -21.19 18.79 -9.16
N PRO A 415 -20.80 17.58 -9.61
CA PRO A 415 -20.37 16.52 -8.68
C PRO A 415 -19.22 16.92 -7.74
N ASN A 416 -18.34 17.82 -8.17
CA ASN A 416 -17.21 18.25 -7.34
C ASN A 416 -17.64 19.19 -6.20
N ILE A 417 -18.71 19.95 -6.37
CA ILE A 417 -19.22 20.90 -5.36
C ILE A 417 -20.38 20.29 -4.55
N ALA A 418 -21.18 19.44 -5.18
CA ALA A 418 -22.33 18.80 -4.54
C ALA A 418 -21.93 18.01 -3.30
N SER A 419 -22.88 17.91 -2.36
CA SER A 419 -22.67 17.16 -1.10
C SER A 419 -22.19 15.73 -1.35
N LYS A 420 -21.20 15.28 -0.58
CA LYS A 420 -20.70 13.90 -0.59
C LYS A 420 -21.40 13.04 0.48
N ARG A 421 -22.51 13.53 1.03
CA ARG A 421 -23.25 12.88 2.12
C ARG A 421 -23.60 11.42 1.79
N TRP A 422 -24.08 11.14 0.57
CA TRP A 422 -24.38 9.76 0.14
C TRP A 422 -23.18 8.83 0.35
N VAL A 423 -21.96 9.31 0.12
CA VAL A 423 -20.75 8.50 0.27
C VAL A 423 -20.50 8.16 1.74
N TYR A 424 -20.34 9.19 2.58
CA TYR A 424 -19.95 8.94 3.97
C TYR A 424 -21.07 8.35 4.82
N GLU A 425 -22.31 8.35 4.35
CA GLU A 425 -23.41 7.60 5.00
C GLU A 425 -23.27 6.07 4.83
N GLN A 426 -22.43 5.60 3.88
CA GLN A 426 -22.13 4.18 3.73
C GLN A 426 -21.08 3.72 4.75
N TYR A 427 -20.36 4.65 5.35
CA TYR A 427 -19.24 4.37 6.27
C TYR A 427 -19.70 4.48 7.73
N ASP A 428 -19.24 3.54 8.56
CA ASP A 428 -19.35 3.74 10.01
C ASP A 428 -18.29 4.78 10.40
N THR A 429 -18.74 5.97 10.72
CA THR A 429 -17.85 7.08 11.11
C THR A 429 -17.65 7.15 12.62
N MET A 430 -18.39 6.35 13.41
CA MET A 430 -18.45 6.48 14.86
C MET A 430 -18.03 5.23 15.62
N VAL A 431 -17.75 4.13 14.95
CA VAL A 431 -17.34 2.88 15.64
C VAL A 431 -16.13 3.18 16.55
N ARG A 432 -16.10 2.58 17.74
CA ARG A 432 -15.16 2.81 18.83
C ARG A 432 -15.39 4.15 19.55
N THR A 433 -16.38 4.94 19.13
CA THR A 433 -16.87 6.16 19.79
C THR A 433 -15.79 7.21 20.12
N GLY A 434 -14.75 7.29 19.27
CA GLY A 434 -13.68 8.29 19.42
C GLY A 434 -13.85 9.52 18.54
N THR A 435 -14.72 9.47 17.55
CA THR A 435 -14.88 10.54 16.56
C THR A 435 -15.54 11.77 17.20
N ALA A 436 -14.77 12.84 17.36
CA ALA A 436 -15.26 14.11 17.90
C ALA A 436 -15.73 15.03 16.77
N VAL A 437 -15.04 15.01 15.62
CA VAL A 437 -15.44 15.73 14.41
C VAL A 437 -15.33 14.73 13.25
N GLY A 438 -16.42 14.49 12.56
CA GLY A 438 -16.51 13.53 11.46
C GLY A 438 -16.59 14.19 10.09
N PRO A 439 -17.05 13.45 9.06
CA PRO A 439 -17.10 13.95 7.69
C PRO A 439 -17.93 15.21 7.55
N GLY A 440 -17.49 16.10 6.67
CA GLY A 440 -18.15 17.40 6.41
C GLY A 440 -17.45 18.56 7.06
N SER A 441 -16.36 18.31 7.82
CA SER A 441 -15.51 19.37 8.38
C SER A 441 -14.17 19.42 7.63
N ASP A 442 -13.35 20.41 7.93
CA ASP A 442 -12.03 20.59 7.27
C ASP A 442 -11.10 19.40 7.55
N ALA A 443 -11.15 18.85 8.77
CA ALA A 443 -10.40 17.65 9.13
C ALA A 443 -11.21 16.84 10.14
N ALA A 444 -11.02 15.53 10.14
CA ALA A 444 -11.58 14.68 11.19
C ALA A 444 -10.79 14.85 12.48
N VAL A 445 -11.45 14.77 13.62
CA VAL A 445 -10.81 14.81 14.93
C VAL A 445 -11.21 13.58 15.74
N ILE A 446 -10.23 12.79 16.15
CA ILE A 446 -10.42 11.57 16.96
C ILE A 446 -9.85 11.81 18.36
N ARG A 447 -10.70 11.66 19.37
CA ARG A 447 -10.29 11.73 20.76
C ARG A 447 -9.50 10.48 21.15
N LEU A 448 -8.34 10.65 21.77
CA LEU A 448 -7.54 9.54 22.30
C LEU A 448 -8.00 9.24 23.74
N ARG A 449 -8.67 8.11 23.90
CA ARG A 449 -9.23 7.70 25.19
C ARG A 449 -8.15 7.63 26.27
N LYS A 450 -8.49 8.00 27.50
CA LYS A 450 -7.61 7.99 28.69
C LYS A 450 -6.47 9.00 28.58
N THR A 451 -6.63 10.01 27.71
CA THR A 451 -5.69 11.15 27.59
C THR A 451 -6.49 12.43 27.42
N ASN A 452 -5.79 13.55 27.45
CA ASN A 452 -6.36 14.87 27.13
C ASN A 452 -6.01 15.27 25.69
N LYS A 453 -5.74 14.29 24.81
CA LYS A 453 -5.31 14.52 23.43
C LYS A 453 -6.38 14.10 22.43
N ALA A 454 -6.34 14.74 21.28
CA ALA A 454 -7.07 14.35 20.09
C ALA A 454 -6.11 14.43 18.88
N LEU A 455 -6.41 13.67 17.86
CA LEU A 455 -5.67 13.72 16.58
C LEU A 455 -6.58 14.29 15.51
N ALA A 456 -6.11 15.32 14.81
CA ALA A 456 -6.76 15.78 13.59
C ALA A 456 -6.05 15.17 12.39
N MET A 457 -6.82 14.82 11.36
CA MET A 457 -6.29 14.16 10.18
C MET A 457 -7.12 14.48 8.94
N THR A 458 -6.46 14.61 7.79
CA THR A 458 -7.11 14.95 6.52
C THR A 458 -6.34 14.33 5.36
N THR A 459 -6.97 14.23 4.20
CA THR A 459 -6.34 13.86 2.92
C THR A 459 -6.72 14.95 1.92
N ASP A 460 -5.74 15.55 1.26
CA ASP A 460 -5.96 16.70 0.40
C ASP A 460 -5.06 16.67 -0.84
N CYS A 461 -5.63 16.87 -2.01
CA CYS A 461 -4.88 17.15 -3.23
C CYS A 461 -5.83 17.57 -4.37
N ASN A 462 -5.46 18.59 -5.12
CA ASN A 462 -6.16 18.95 -6.35
C ASN A 462 -5.31 18.52 -7.54
N GLY A 463 -5.71 17.42 -8.21
CA GLY A 463 -4.98 16.87 -9.36
C GLY A 463 -4.90 17.86 -10.53
N ARG A 464 -5.92 18.71 -10.72
CA ARG A 464 -5.90 19.70 -11.79
C ARG A 464 -4.86 20.79 -11.54
N TYR A 465 -4.67 21.21 -10.29
CA TYR A 465 -3.61 22.16 -9.94
C TYR A 465 -2.23 21.54 -10.19
N CYS A 466 -2.06 20.25 -9.83
CA CYS A 466 -0.82 19.53 -10.10
C CYS A 466 -0.55 19.39 -11.61
N TYR A 467 -1.60 19.20 -12.41
CA TYR A 467 -1.47 19.13 -13.86
C TYR A 467 -1.07 20.49 -14.45
N LEU A 468 -1.72 21.59 -13.98
CA LEU A 468 -1.46 22.95 -14.51
C LEU A 468 -0.06 23.46 -14.12
N ASP A 469 0.40 23.15 -12.93
CA ASP A 469 1.74 23.50 -12.44
C ASP A 469 2.10 22.50 -11.33
N PRO A 470 2.89 21.46 -11.64
CA PRO A 470 3.22 20.41 -10.64
C PRO A 470 3.86 20.95 -9.36
N ARG A 471 4.74 21.96 -9.50
CA ARG A 471 5.42 22.55 -8.33
C ARG A 471 4.43 23.30 -7.44
N MET A 472 3.63 24.17 -8.04
CA MET A 472 2.65 24.94 -7.27
C MET A 472 1.53 24.04 -6.74
N GLY A 473 1.06 23.08 -7.55
CA GLY A 473 0.02 22.13 -7.14
C GLY A 473 0.45 21.31 -5.92
N GLY A 474 1.70 20.84 -5.90
CA GLY A 474 2.22 20.11 -4.74
C GLY A 474 2.31 20.99 -3.49
N ARG A 475 2.78 22.24 -3.64
CA ARG A 475 2.82 23.19 -2.53
C ARG A 475 1.43 23.50 -1.99
N ILE A 476 0.45 23.66 -2.89
CA ILE A 476 -0.95 23.89 -2.51
C ILE A 476 -1.49 22.70 -1.71
N ALA A 477 -1.23 21.47 -2.17
CA ALA A 477 -1.72 20.27 -1.48
C ALA A 477 -1.21 20.20 -0.03
N VAL A 478 0.10 20.46 0.18
CA VAL A 478 0.67 20.47 1.53
C VAL A 478 0.08 21.61 2.38
N ALA A 479 -0.02 22.81 1.80
CA ALA A 479 -0.57 23.98 2.51
C ALA A 479 -2.05 23.79 2.84
N GLU A 480 -2.82 23.18 1.94
CA GLU A 480 -4.24 22.89 2.14
C GLU A 480 -4.41 21.93 3.32
N ALA A 481 -3.70 20.81 3.31
CA ALA A 481 -3.76 19.83 4.40
C ALA A 481 -3.38 20.49 5.74
N ALA A 482 -2.31 21.27 5.77
CA ALA A 482 -1.89 21.95 7.00
C ALA A 482 -2.96 22.96 7.48
N ARG A 483 -3.55 23.72 6.55
CA ARG A 483 -4.62 24.69 6.86
C ARG A 483 -5.85 23.99 7.45
N ASN A 484 -6.26 22.88 6.86
CA ASN A 484 -7.41 22.11 7.32
C ASN A 484 -7.21 21.62 8.75
N LEU A 485 -6.00 21.15 9.09
CA LEU A 485 -5.68 20.76 10.47
C LEU A 485 -5.75 21.96 11.43
N VAL A 486 -5.17 23.10 11.01
CA VAL A 486 -5.17 24.32 11.86
C VAL A 486 -6.59 24.83 12.07
N CYS A 487 -7.43 24.84 11.04
CA CYS A 487 -8.84 25.24 11.15
C CYS A 487 -9.62 24.33 12.13
N SER A 488 -9.18 23.08 12.27
CA SER A 488 -9.77 22.13 13.22
C SER A 488 -9.11 22.21 14.62
N GLY A 489 -8.23 23.19 14.84
CA GLY A 489 -7.61 23.44 16.14
C GLY A 489 -6.35 22.62 16.40
N ALA A 490 -5.76 22.00 15.40
CA ALA A 490 -4.61 21.11 15.57
C ALA A 490 -3.31 21.71 15.04
N LEU A 491 -2.19 21.22 15.57
CA LEU A 491 -0.85 21.57 15.10
C LEU A 491 -0.41 20.48 14.09
N PRO A 492 -0.13 20.85 12.83
CA PRO A 492 0.41 19.88 11.87
C PRO A 492 1.77 19.33 12.32
N LEU A 493 1.91 18.01 12.38
CA LEU A 493 3.12 17.36 12.89
C LEU A 493 3.90 16.61 11.81
N ALA A 494 3.21 15.96 10.88
CA ALA A 494 3.84 15.13 9.86
C ALA A 494 2.88 14.87 8.72
N ILE A 495 3.43 14.50 7.57
CA ILE A 495 2.65 14.11 6.39
C ILE A 495 3.13 12.75 5.88
N THR A 496 2.25 12.04 5.22
CA THR A 496 2.56 10.90 4.36
C THR A 496 2.04 11.24 2.97
N ASN A 497 2.69 10.75 1.94
CA ASN A 497 2.25 11.03 0.57
C ASN A 497 1.93 9.74 -0.19
N CYS A 498 1.03 9.84 -1.15
CA CYS A 498 0.70 8.77 -2.09
C CYS A 498 0.72 9.38 -3.48
N LEU A 499 1.79 9.15 -4.21
CA LEU A 499 2.06 9.81 -5.49
C LEU A 499 1.52 8.96 -6.65
N ASN A 500 0.48 9.47 -7.30
CA ASN A 500 -0.17 8.80 -8.44
C ASN A 500 0.18 9.58 -9.71
N PHE A 501 1.13 9.07 -10.49
CA PHE A 501 1.57 9.68 -11.75
C PHE A 501 1.39 8.69 -12.91
N GLY A 502 1.46 9.21 -14.12
CA GLY A 502 1.49 8.39 -15.33
C GLY A 502 2.72 7.46 -15.34
N ASN A 503 2.66 6.39 -16.15
CA ASN A 503 3.71 5.39 -16.20
C ASN A 503 5.05 6.02 -16.63
N PRO A 504 6.07 6.00 -15.81
CA PRO A 504 7.40 6.54 -16.15
C PRO A 504 8.16 5.79 -17.25
N UNK A 505 7.72 4.82 -17.45
CA UNK A 505 8.28 4.03 -18.49
C UNK A 505 7.70 4.27 -19.85
N UNK A 506 6.67 4.70 -19.82
CA UNK A 506 6.02 5.05 -21.01
C UNK A 506 6.29 6.46 -21.34
N UNK A 507 6.38 7.16 -20.41
CA UNK A 507 6.72 8.49 -20.60
C UNK A 507 8.18 8.54 -20.52
N ASN A 508 8.78 8.99 -21.26
CA ASN A 508 10.20 9.19 -21.24
C ASN A 508 10.69 10.18 -20.16
N ALA A 509 9.79 10.77 -19.41
CA ALA A 509 10.18 11.78 -18.40
C ALA A 509 9.19 11.80 -17.23
N LEU A 510 9.72 11.87 -16.03
CA LEU A 510 8.92 12.23 -14.85
C LEU A 510 8.68 13.76 -14.91
N PRO A 511 7.49 14.23 -14.50
CA PRO A 511 7.30 15.67 -14.32
C PRO A 511 8.36 16.21 -13.37
N GLU A 512 8.78 17.44 -13.56
CA GLU A 512 9.71 18.06 -12.62
C GLU A 512 9.09 18.06 -11.23
N CYS A 513 9.64 17.23 -10.37
CA CYS A 513 9.24 17.26 -8.96
C CYS A 513 10.00 18.41 -8.30
N PRO A 514 9.32 19.30 -7.59
CA PRO A 514 10.02 20.42 -6.95
C PRO A 514 11.06 19.91 -5.94
N ASN A 515 12.09 20.69 -5.76
CA ASN A 515 13.11 20.38 -4.76
C ASN A 515 12.41 20.35 -3.37
N PRO A 516 12.53 19.25 -2.63
CA PRO A 516 11.87 19.16 -1.31
C PRO A 516 12.26 20.27 -0.34
N ALA A 517 13.44 20.88 -0.52
CA ALA A 517 13.89 21.97 0.34
C ALA A 517 13.06 23.26 0.15
N GLU A 518 12.16 23.27 -0.82
CA GLU A 518 11.31 24.43 -1.11
C GLU A 518 9.89 24.31 -0.55
N PHE A 519 9.61 23.25 0.22
CA PHE A 519 8.34 23.03 0.91
C PHE A 519 8.39 23.51 2.37
#